data_df9ada80fc36c31716314bbf3fcef34e
#
_entry.id   df9ada80fc36c31716314bbf3fcef34e
#
_cell.length_a   1.000
_cell.length_b   1.000
_cell.length_c   1.000
_cell.angle_alpha   90.00
_cell.angle_beta   90.00
_cell.angle_gamma   90.00
#
_symmetry.space_group_name_H-M   'P 1'
#
loop_
_entity.id
_entity.type
_entity.pdbx_description
1 polymer ?
#
loop_
_entity_poly.entity_id
_entity_poly.type
_entity_poly.pdbx_seq_one_letter_code
_entity_poly.pdbx_strand_id
1 'polypeptide(L)'
;MARYAKVCSMCIPWIFREGTSGMDSVERMKSYWNSRLNEIASEKPDLIVLPEVCDRFNEMSVPEVLEYYEVRGNQILDFFREKAAEMNSYIAYSAVLKAEDGKYRNSTVMIARDGSVMGRYDKNYPMTSEIDDYGMVPGTETPIFKCDFGTVGCMICFDLNFDELRLRYAALKPELLLFSSRYHGGMKQQLWAYSCQSHLIGATGGPTRPGVIMAPNGRVLAETTEYTQSLVYNLNLDCRHVHLDFNFEKLEAMKRKYGSAVEFDDIGHLGSVLVRNYLEEKTVDELLSEFEIERLDDYLSRAEAYRNNFLKITNKEKSL
;
A
#
# COMPACT_ATOMS: atom_id res chain seq x y z
N MET A 1 -9.26 -10.91 18.04
CA MET A 1 -10.38 -9.96 17.78
C MET A 1 -10.28 -9.47 16.35
N ALA A 2 -11.35 -9.55 15.61
CA ALA A 2 -11.41 -8.98 14.27
C ALA A 2 -10.97 -7.51 14.30
N ARG A 3 -10.04 -7.12 13.41
CA ARG A 3 -9.49 -5.75 13.32
C ARG A 3 -9.80 -5.19 11.94
N TYR A 4 -10.33 -4.00 11.93
CA TYR A 4 -10.74 -3.36 10.68
C TYR A 4 -9.98 -2.06 10.44
N ALA A 5 -9.76 -1.75 9.16
CA ALA A 5 -9.31 -0.45 8.69
C ALA A 5 -10.17 -0.04 7.50
N LYS A 6 -10.85 1.10 7.62
CA LYS A 6 -11.57 1.68 6.49
C LYS A 6 -10.61 2.51 5.67
N VAL A 7 -10.26 2.03 4.48
CA VAL A 7 -9.29 2.68 3.59
C VAL A 7 -10.00 3.36 2.43
N CYS A 8 -9.43 4.48 1.99
CA CYS A 8 -9.88 5.18 0.79
C CYS A 8 -8.72 5.27 -0.20
N SER A 9 -8.89 4.69 -1.39
CA SER A 9 -8.01 4.94 -2.54
C SER A 9 -8.61 6.05 -3.39
N MET A 10 -7.90 7.16 -3.55
CA MET A 10 -8.32 8.27 -4.39
C MET A 10 -7.62 8.20 -5.75
N CYS A 11 -8.41 7.96 -6.80
CA CYS A 11 -7.93 7.96 -8.17
C CYS A 11 -8.46 9.20 -8.85
N ILE A 12 -7.56 9.99 -9.41
CA ILE A 12 -7.93 11.28 -9.96
C ILE A 12 -7.66 11.32 -11.46
N PRO A 13 -8.55 12.00 -12.24
CA PRO A 13 -8.22 12.38 -13.60
C PRO A 13 -7.03 13.34 -13.60
N TRP A 14 -6.52 13.61 -14.78
CA TRP A 14 -5.48 14.61 -14.91
C TRP A 14 -5.99 16.00 -14.53
N ILE A 15 -5.22 16.69 -13.68
CA ILE A 15 -5.53 18.06 -13.28
C ILE A 15 -4.81 19.01 -14.23
N PHE A 16 -5.57 19.94 -14.82
CA PHE A 16 -5.05 20.95 -15.74
C PHE A 16 -4.93 22.29 -15.04
N ARG A 17 -3.89 23.04 -15.39
CA ARG A 17 -3.60 24.35 -14.78
C ARG A 17 -4.58 25.46 -15.22
N GLU A 18 -5.18 25.32 -16.38
CA GLU A 18 -6.16 26.28 -16.95
C GLU A 18 -5.68 27.74 -16.93
N GLY A 19 -4.42 27.97 -17.26
CA GLY A 19 -3.82 29.30 -17.36
C GLY A 19 -3.42 29.97 -16.05
N THR A 20 -3.61 29.31 -14.87
CA THR A 20 -3.11 29.84 -13.60
C THR A 20 -1.59 29.65 -13.45
N SER A 21 -0.93 30.50 -12.67
CA SER A 21 0.50 30.43 -12.40
C SER A 21 0.83 30.85 -10.96
N GLY A 22 2.02 30.53 -10.50
CA GLY A 22 2.49 30.93 -9.17
C GLY A 22 1.56 30.48 -8.05
N MET A 23 1.25 31.40 -7.12
CA MET A 23 0.38 31.13 -5.97
C MET A 23 -1.06 30.77 -6.35
N ASP A 24 -1.59 31.28 -7.46
CA ASP A 24 -2.93 30.94 -7.92
C ASP A 24 -3.02 29.43 -8.25
N SER A 25 -1.93 28.84 -8.77
CA SER A 25 -1.84 27.40 -9.00
C SER A 25 -1.90 26.61 -7.69
N VAL A 26 -1.25 27.09 -6.63
CA VAL A 26 -1.28 26.43 -5.31
C VAL A 26 -2.68 26.45 -4.71
N GLU A 27 -3.35 27.60 -4.71
CA GLU A 27 -4.72 27.75 -4.19
C GLU A 27 -5.73 26.93 -5.00
N ARG A 28 -5.56 26.86 -6.31
CA ARG A 28 -6.37 26.00 -7.17
C ARG A 28 -6.20 24.52 -6.81
N MET A 29 -4.98 24.08 -6.56
CA MET A 29 -4.69 22.69 -6.15
C MET A 29 -5.33 22.37 -4.80
N LYS A 30 -5.23 23.29 -3.81
CA LYS A 30 -5.90 23.13 -2.51
C LYS A 30 -7.43 23.05 -2.68
N SER A 31 -8.01 23.92 -3.50
CA SER A 31 -9.46 23.95 -3.77
C SER A 31 -9.91 22.64 -4.41
N TYR A 32 -9.15 22.13 -5.38
CA TYR A 32 -9.42 20.85 -6.02
C TYR A 32 -9.44 19.71 -4.99
N TRP A 33 -8.37 19.58 -4.19
CA TRP A 33 -8.30 18.51 -3.19
C TRP A 33 -9.33 18.65 -2.08
N ASN A 34 -9.65 19.88 -1.66
CA ASN A 34 -10.72 20.12 -0.69
C ASN A 34 -12.07 19.60 -1.20
N SER A 35 -12.40 19.85 -2.46
CA SER A 35 -13.62 19.31 -3.08
C SER A 35 -13.63 17.78 -3.08
N ARG A 36 -12.51 17.17 -3.50
CA ARG A 36 -12.38 15.68 -3.57
C ARG A 36 -12.47 15.02 -2.21
N LEU A 37 -11.84 15.59 -1.17
CA LEU A 37 -11.90 15.08 0.20
C LEU A 37 -13.31 15.21 0.80
N ASN A 38 -14.03 16.29 0.47
CA ASN A 38 -15.42 16.48 0.93
C ASN A 38 -16.37 15.40 0.38
N GLU A 39 -16.11 14.85 -0.81
CA GLU A 39 -16.93 13.77 -1.39
C GLU A 39 -16.90 12.48 -0.55
N ILE A 40 -15.81 12.25 0.17
CA ILE A 40 -15.60 11.04 0.98
C ILE A 40 -15.68 11.29 2.49
N ALA A 41 -15.89 12.53 2.92
CA ALA A 41 -15.83 12.90 4.35
C ALA A 41 -16.86 12.14 5.20
N SER A 42 -18.07 11.90 4.66
CA SER A 42 -19.13 11.15 5.36
C SER A 42 -18.77 9.67 5.59
N GLU A 43 -17.86 9.11 4.80
CA GLU A 43 -17.39 7.74 4.95
C GLU A 43 -16.45 7.55 6.15
N LYS A 44 -15.82 8.62 6.63
CA LYS A 44 -14.86 8.62 7.75
C LYS A 44 -13.79 7.54 7.59
N PRO A 45 -12.98 7.57 6.52
CA PRO A 45 -11.93 6.58 6.31
C PRO A 45 -10.84 6.71 7.39
N ASP A 46 -10.25 5.59 7.79
CA ASP A 46 -9.07 5.57 8.67
C ASP A 46 -7.82 6.02 7.93
N LEU A 47 -7.71 5.66 6.65
CA LEU A 47 -6.57 5.97 5.80
C LEU A 47 -7.02 6.42 4.42
N ILE A 48 -6.47 7.54 3.94
CA ILE A 48 -6.66 8.06 2.59
C ILE A 48 -5.33 7.93 1.83
N VAL A 49 -5.35 7.29 0.67
CA VAL A 49 -4.19 7.09 -0.18
C VAL A 49 -4.35 7.92 -1.45
N LEU A 50 -3.37 8.80 -1.70
CA LEU A 50 -3.35 9.69 -2.85
C LEU A 50 -2.42 9.12 -3.95
N PRO A 51 -2.70 9.40 -5.24
CA PRO A 51 -1.86 8.92 -6.34
C PRO A 51 -0.51 9.64 -6.37
N GLU A 52 0.44 9.07 -7.10
CA GLU A 52 1.77 9.64 -7.33
C GLU A 52 1.68 11.07 -7.88
N VAL A 53 2.51 11.96 -7.36
CA VAL A 53 2.59 13.39 -7.72
C VAL A 53 1.20 14.04 -7.81
N CYS A 54 0.39 13.77 -6.81
CA CYS A 54 -1.03 14.14 -6.77
C CYS A 54 -1.29 15.66 -6.81
N ASP A 55 -0.28 16.46 -6.56
CA ASP A 55 -0.34 17.92 -6.55
C ASP A 55 0.34 18.58 -7.75
N ARG A 56 0.61 17.82 -8.83
CA ARG A 56 1.20 18.33 -10.06
C ARG A 56 0.17 18.43 -11.18
N PHE A 57 0.17 19.56 -11.87
CA PHE A 57 -0.60 19.75 -13.10
C PHE A 57 0.05 19.01 -14.29
N ASN A 58 -0.76 18.54 -15.23
CA ASN A 58 -0.28 17.65 -16.29
C ASN A 58 0.33 18.36 -17.50
N GLU A 59 -0.02 19.62 -17.73
CA GLU A 59 0.40 20.38 -18.93
C GLU A 59 1.62 21.28 -18.69
N MET A 60 2.43 20.97 -17.67
CA MET A 60 3.60 21.78 -17.35
C MET A 60 4.85 21.21 -18.03
N SER A 61 5.63 22.09 -18.65
CA SER A 61 7.01 21.78 -19.07
C SER A 61 7.91 21.55 -17.84
N VAL A 62 9.08 20.94 -18.03
CA VAL A 62 10.04 20.70 -16.93
C VAL A 62 10.40 21.99 -16.17
N PRO A 63 10.75 23.12 -16.83
CA PRO A 63 11.02 24.36 -16.12
C PRO A 63 9.82 24.86 -15.29
N GLU A 64 8.61 24.79 -15.83
CA GLU A 64 7.39 25.20 -15.11
C GLU A 64 7.10 24.31 -13.89
N VAL A 65 7.37 23.01 -13.99
CA VAL A 65 7.24 22.09 -12.87
C VAL A 65 8.21 22.45 -11.75
N LEU A 66 9.48 22.72 -12.09
CA LEU A 66 10.49 23.09 -11.10
C LEU A 66 10.16 24.43 -10.42
N GLU A 67 9.72 25.43 -11.19
CA GLU A 67 9.22 26.70 -10.66
C GLU A 67 8.03 26.48 -9.72
N TYR A 68 7.07 25.65 -10.13
CA TYR A 68 5.91 25.32 -9.30
C TYR A 68 6.31 24.67 -7.98
N TYR A 69 7.30 23.74 -7.98
CA TYR A 69 7.77 23.11 -6.75
C TYR A 69 8.40 24.11 -5.78
N GLU A 70 9.14 25.11 -6.29
CA GLU A 70 9.69 26.16 -5.44
C GLU A 70 8.58 27.06 -4.87
N VAL A 71 7.62 27.50 -5.69
CA VAL A 71 6.48 28.36 -5.24
C VAL A 71 5.58 27.58 -4.26
N ARG A 72 5.27 26.34 -4.57
CA ARG A 72 4.43 25.49 -3.73
C ARG A 72 5.08 25.23 -2.35
N GLY A 73 6.38 24.95 -2.31
CA GLY A 73 7.08 24.55 -1.09
C GLY A 73 6.33 23.45 -0.34
N ASN A 74 6.02 23.67 0.92
CA ASN A 74 5.26 22.74 1.77
C ASN A 74 3.76 23.06 1.86
N GLN A 75 3.26 24.06 1.16
CA GLN A 75 1.88 24.58 1.31
C GLN A 75 0.80 23.50 1.07
N ILE A 76 1.01 22.57 0.15
CA ILE A 76 0.08 21.44 -0.09
C ILE A 76 0.25 20.35 0.96
N LEU A 77 1.46 20.10 1.44
CA LEU A 77 1.68 19.21 2.58
C LEU A 77 0.96 19.74 3.83
N ASP A 78 1.11 21.04 4.13
CA ASP A 78 0.45 21.67 5.28
C ASP A 78 -1.09 21.61 5.15
N PHE A 79 -1.62 21.84 3.96
CA PHE A 79 -3.05 21.64 3.67
C PHE A 79 -3.50 20.19 3.99
N PHE A 80 -2.75 19.16 3.58
CA PHE A 80 -3.11 17.77 3.90
C PHE A 80 -2.94 17.43 5.37
N ARG A 81 -2.01 18.06 6.08
CA ARG A 81 -1.87 17.94 7.55
C ARG A 81 -3.12 18.49 8.26
N GLU A 82 -3.62 19.66 7.83
CA GLU A 82 -4.86 20.23 8.35
C GLU A 82 -6.05 19.30 8.06
N LYS A 83 -6.14 18.76 6.83
CA LYS A 83 -7.22 17.83 6.44
C LYS A 83 -7.15 16.50 7.19
N ALA A 84 -5.97 15.96 7.47
CA ALA A 84 -5.80 14.77 8.28
C ALA A 84 -6.38 14.97 9.70
N ALA A 85 -6.08 16.11 10.32
CA ALA A 85 -6.64 16.46 11.63
C ALA A 85 -8.16 16.72 11.58
N GLU A 86 -8.65 17.46 10.58
CA GLU A 86 -10.08 17.74 10.39
C GLU A 86 -10.91 16.45 10.20
N MET A 87 -10.41 15.52 9.38
CA MET A 87 -11.10 14.28 9.05
C MET A 87 -10.82 13.16 10.06
N ASN A 88 -9.90 13.34 10.98
CA ASN A 88 -9.39 12.32 11.91
C ASN A 88 -8.90 11.06 11.14
N SER A 89 -8.20 11.26 10.03
CA SER A 89 -7.74 10.20 9.10
C SER A 89 -6.24 10.27 8.91
N TYR A 90 -5.58 9.10 8.75
CA TYR A 90 -4.24 9.08 8.18
C TYR A 90 -4.30 9.47 6.69
N ILE A 91 -3.31 10.19 6.20
CA ILE A 91 -3.20 10.53 4.78
C ILE A 91 -1.82 10.14 4.27
N ALA A 92 -1.79 9.33 3.20
CA ALA A 92 -0.58 9.06 2.41
C ALA A 92 -0.52 10.06 1.25
N TYR A 93 0.20 11.15 1.46
CA TYR A 93 0.38 12.23 0.48
C TYR A 93 1.60 11.95 -0.39
N SER A 94 1.40 11.74 -1.69
CA SER A 94 2.47 11.40 -2.63
C SER A 94 2.78 12.55 -3.59
N ALA A 95 3.97 13.14 -3.45
CA ALA A 95 4.42 14.33 -4.16
C ALA A 95 5.94 14.38 -4.32
N VAL A 96 6.43 15.26 -5.19
CA VAL A 96 7.85 15.59 -5.26
C VAL A 96 8.18 16.65 -4.22
N LEU A 97 9.06 16.34 -3.29
CA LEU A 97 9.41 17.21 -2.17
C LEU A 97 10.91 17.47 -2.13
N LYS A 98 11.27 18.69 -1.72
CA LYS A 98 12.67 19.07 -1.46
C LYS A 98 13.09 18.51 -0.10
N ALA A 99 14.19 17.79 -0.06
CA ALA A 99 14.74 17.24 1.16
C ALA A 99 15.72 18.23 1.84
N GLU A 100 16.20 17.91 3.04
CA GLU A 100 17.13 18.73 3.80
C GLU A 100 18.45 19.00 3.05
N ASP A 101 18.89 18.07 2.18
CA ASP A 101 20.04 18.23 1.29
C ASP A 101 19.78 19.16 0.09
N GLY A 102 18.60 19.76 0.01
CA GLY A 102 18.16 20.65 -1.06
C GLY A 102 17.77 19.96 -2.36
N LYS A 103 17.81 18.62 -2.43
CA LYS A 103 17.47 17.85 -3.63
C LYS A 103 16.01 17.40 -3.60
N TYR A 104 15.44 17.19 -4.79
CA TYR A 104 14.09 16.69 -4.94
C TYR A 104 14.04 15.17 -4.85
N ARG A 105 12.96 14.66 -4.21
CA ARG A 105 12.60 13.25 -4.16
C ARG A 105 11.13 13.08 -4.45
N ASN A 106 10.79 12.05 -5.20
CA ASN A 106 9.41 11.60 -5.35
C ASN A 106 9.07 10.79 -4.10
N SER A 107 8.16 11.27 -3.26
CA SER A 107 7.96 10.76 -1.91
C SER A 107 6.51 10.53 -1.58
N THR A 108 6.21 9.53 -0.74
CA THR A 108 4.96 9.40 -0.03
C THR A 108 5.16 9.76 1.44
N VAL A 109 4.53 10.84 1.88
CA VAL A 109 4.55 11.31 3.27
C VAL A 109 3.35 10.71 4.00
N MET A 110 3.62 10.01 5.10
CA MET A 110 2.58 9.52 6.00
C MET A 110 2.24 10.59 7.03
N ILE A 111 0.99 11.03 7.04
CA ILE A 111 0.45 12.04 7.93
C ILE A 111 -0.50 11.34 8.91
N ALA A 112 -0.30 11.57 10.21
CA ALA A 112 -1.13 11.01 11.26
C ALA A 112 -2.46 11.75 11.42
N ARG A 113 -3.41 11.16 12.17
CA ARG A 113 -4.75 11.72 12.42
C ARG A 113 -4.75 13.10 13.09
N ASP A 114 -3.67 13.47 13.77
CA ASP A 114 -3.49 14.79 14.40
C ASP A 114 -2.79 15.82 13.48
N GLY A 115 -2.52 15.45 12.23
CA GLY A 115 -1.79 16.28 11.27
C GLY A 115 -0.27 16.23 11.41
N SER A 116 0.28 15.45 12.34
CA SER A 116 1.73 15.29 12.46
C SER A 116 2.29 14.42 11.32
N VAL A 117 3.51 14.72 10.88
CA VAL A 117 4.22 13.90 9.89
C VAL A 117 4.89 12.74 10.60
N MET A 118 4.49 11.51 10.29
CA MET A 118 5.09 10.28 10.84
C MET A 118 6.45 9.96 10.21
N GLY A 119 6.64 10.39 8.96
CA GLY A 119 7.82 10.14 8.16
C GLY A 119 7.46 10.09 6.68
N ARG A 120 8.43 9.69 5.84
CA ARG A 120 8.22 9.57 4.41
C ARG A 120 8.93 8.34 3.84
N TYR A 121 8.37 7.82 2.77
CA TYR A 121 9.01 6.89 1.87
C TYR A 121 9.47 7.67 0.63
N ASP A 122 10.75 7.59 0.27
CA ASP A 122 11.30 8.15 -0.96
C ASP A 122 11.38 7.04 -2.01
N LYS A 123 10.88 7.29 -3.23
CA LYS A 123 10.88 6.33 -4.35
C LYS A 123 12.28 5.75 -4.56
N ASN A 124 12.41 4.43 -4.42
CA ASN A 124 13.70 3.75 -4.50
C ASN A 124 14.19 3.64 -5.94
N TYR A 125 13.26 3.50 -6.88
CA TYR A 125 13.55 3.35 -8.30
C TYR A 125 12.84 4.43 -9.12
N PRO A 126 13.34 5.68 -9.12
CA PRO A 126 12.83 6.70 -10.04
C PRO A 126 13.10 6.30 -11.49
N MET A 127 12.26 6.77 -12.41
CA MET A 127 12.52 6.62 -13.85
C MET A 127 13.75 7.45 -14.25
N THR A 128 14.44 7.07 -15.34
CA THR A 128 15.59 7.83 -15.83
C THR A 128 15.25 9.29 -16.09
N SER A 129 14.08 9.57 -16.66
CA SER A 129 13.59 10.94 -16.87
C SER A 129 13.36 11.72 -15.56
N GLU A 130 12.99 11.05 -14.46
CA GLU A 130 12.88 11.73 -13.15
C GLU A 130 14.27 12.18 -12.64
N ILE A 131 15.31 11.41 -12.93
CA ILE A 131 16.69 11.75 -12.58
C ILE A 131 17.26 12.82 -13.55
N ASP A 132 17.16 12.57 -14.84
CA ASP A 132 17.83 13.37 -15.87
C ASP A 132 17.17 14.74 -16.07
N ASP A 133 15.83 14.79 -16.09
CA ASP A 133 15.07 16.01 -16.38
C ASP A 133 14.78 16.85 -15.13
N TYR A 134 14.54 16.18 -13.97
CA TYR A 134 14.11 16.87 -12.74
C TYR A 134 15.18 16.83 -11.62
N GLY A 135 16.31 16.14 -11.82
CA GLY A 135 17.36 16.03 -10.81
C GLY A 135 16.95 15.29 -9.54
N MET A 136 15.98 14.39 -9.65
CA MET A 136 15.48 13.64 -8.48
C MET A 136 16.51 12.61 -8.01
N VAL A 137 16.59 12.46 -6.69
CA VAL A 137 17.49 11.50 -6.04
C VAL A 137 16.70 10.28 -5.56
N PRO A 138 17.17 9.05 -5.86
CA PRO A 138 16.55 7.83 -5.34
C PRO A 138 16.55 7.76 -3.81
N GLY A 139 15.49 7.15 -3.24
CA GLY A 139 15.51 6.64 -1.88
C GLY A 139 16.22 5.28 -1.80
N THR A 140 16.52 4.85 -0.58
CA THR A 140 17.14 3.55 -0.29
C THR A 140 16.41 2.75 0.79
N GLU A 141 15.55 3.41 1.54
CA GLU A 141 14.90 2.85 2.72
C GLU A 141 13.51 2.29 2.41
N THR A 142 13.07 1.37 3.25
CA THR A 142 11.71 0.79 3.24
C THR A 142 11.07 0.98 4.62
N PRO A 143 10.70 2.22 4.99
CA PRO A 143 10.12 2.49 6.29
C PRO A 143 8.77 1.78 6.44
N ILE A 144 8.50 1.28 7.66
CA ILE A 144 7.19 0.77 8.07
C ILE A 144 6.57 1.76 9.05
N PHE A 145 5.42 2.29 8.69
CA PHE A 145 4.66 3.22 9.50
C PHE A 145 3.69 2.46 10.40
N LYS A 146 3.71 2.77 11.69
CA LYS A 146 2.80 2.15 12.68
C LYS A 146 1.60 3.07 12.90
N CYS A 147 0.46 2.70 12.31
CA CYS A 147 -0.83 3.34 12.55
C CYS A 147 -1.58 2.63 13.69
N ASP A 148 -2.64 3.26 14.20
CA ASP A 148 -3.46 2.69 15.27
C ASP A 148 -4.22 1.41 14.84
N PHE A 149 -4.48 1.25 13.55
CA PHE A 149 -5.13 0.07 12.98
C PHE A 149 -4.14 -1.02 12.52
N GLY A 150 -2.87 -0.70 12.30
CA GLY A 150 -1.90 -1.67 11.78
C GLY A 150 -0.65 -1.02 11.16
N THR A 151 0.14 -1.83 10.45
CA THR A 151 1.42 -1.43 9.85
C THR A 151 1.30 -1.19 8.35
N VAL A 152 1.98 -0.15 7.85
CA VAL A 152 1.86 0.34 6.47
C VAL A 152 3.24 0.45 5.83
N GLY A 153 3.41 -0.11 4.64
CA GLY A 153 4.53 0.12 3.74
C GLY A 153 4.10 0.91 2.51
N CYS A 154 5.03 1.59 1.85
CA CYS A 154 4.75 2.41 0.67
C CYS A 154 5.63 2.02 -0.50
N MET A 155 5.10 2.13 -1.72
CA MET A 155 5.82 2.03 -2.98
C MET A 155 5.23 3.00 -4.00
N ILE A 156 6.05 3.50 -4.91
CA ILE A 156 5.65 4.51 -5.89
C ILE A 156 5.91 4.01 -7.31
N CYS A 157 4.83 3.84 -8.09
CA CYS A 157 4.86 3.70 -9.55
C CYS A 157 5.90 2.68 -10.05
N PHE A 158 7.03 3.15 -10.58
CA PHE A 158 8.08 2.32 -11.19
C PHE A 158 8.71 1.32 -10.22
N ASP A 159 8.67 1.58 -8.91
CA ASP A 159 9.11 0.65 -7.84
C ASP A 159 8.50 -0.75 -7.97
N LEU A 160 7.26 -0.84 -8.46
CA LEU A 160 6.53 -2.11 -8.64
C LEU A 160 7.27 -3.12 -9.54
N ASN A 161 8.25 -2.67 -10.33
CA ASN A 161 9.00 -3.52 -11.27
C ASN A 161 10.20 -4.24 -10.64
N PHE A 162 10.58 -3.89 -9.42
CA PHE A 162 11.84 -4.34 -8.82
C PHE A 162 11.63 -5.36 -7.70
N ASP A 163 12.08 -6.58 -7.96
CA ASP A 163 11.95 -7.69 -7.01
C ASP A 163 12.77 -7.47 -5.73
N GLU A 164 13.90 -6.78 -5.81
CA GLU A 164 14.68 -6.45 -4.61
C GLU A 164 13.85 -5.70 -3.57
N LEU A 165 13.12 -4.66 -4.00
CA LEU A 165 12.25 -3.89 -3.11
C LEU A 165 11.08 -4.75 -2.60
N ARG A 166 10.47 -5.56 -3.48
CA ARG A 166 9.39 -6.48 -3.11
C ARG A 166 9.83 -7.46 -2.03
N LEU A 167 11.01 -8.06 -2.17
CA LEU A 167 11.55 -9.02 -1.19
C LEU A 167 11.87 -8.36 0.15
N ARG A 168 12.32 -7.10 0.17
CA ARG A 168 12.46 -6.33 1.41
C ARG A 168 11.12 -6.19 2.14
N TYR A 169 10.04 -5.82 1.43
CA TYR A 169 8.70 -5.72 2.02
C TYR A 169 8.13 -7.09 2.42
N ALA A 170 8.39 -8.14 1.65
CA ALA A 170 8.01 -9.51 2.02
C ALA A 170 8.67 -9.97 3.33
N ALA A 171 9.90 -9.52 3.62
CA ALA A 171 10.57 -9.78 4.90
C ALA A 171 10.02 -8.91 6.06
N LEU A 172 9.64 -7.66 5.78
CA LEU A 172 9.09 -6.72 6.77
C LEU A 172 7.62 -6.97 7.10
N LYS A 173 6.85 -7.57 6.19
CA LYS A 173 5.45 -7.98 6.34
C LYS A 173 4.51 -6.87 6.84
N PRO A 174 4.44 -5.70 6.17
CA PRO A 174 3.41 -4.71 6.51
C PRO A 174 2.02 -5.29 6.26
N GLU A 175 1.04 -4.92 7.08
CA GLU A 175 -0.34 -5.37 6.88
C GLU A 175 -0.99 -4.71 5.65
N LEU A 176 -0.57 -3.47 5.34
CA LEU A 176 -0.99 -2.73 4.16
C LEU A 176 0.22 -2.28 3.34
N LEU A 177 0.11 -2.41 2.02
CA LEU A 177 1.03 -1.81 1.05
C LEU A 177 0.29 -0.75 0.25
N LEU A 178 0.80 0.49 0.26
CA LEU A 178 0.25 1.61 -0.48
C LEU A 178 1.00 1.77 -1.80
N PHE A 179 0.28 1.77 -2.89
CA PHE A 179 0.81 1.94 -4.24
C PHE A 179 0.30 3.24 -4.85
N SER A 180 1.05 4.32 -4.65
CA SER A 180 0.80 5.62 -5.29
C SER A 180 1.40 5.62 -6.69
N SER A 181 0.59 5.74 -7.74
CA SER A 181 1.09 5.53 -9.10
C SER A 181 0.43 6.40 -10.16
N ARG A 182 1.11 6.52 -11.30
CA ARG A 182 0.58 7.03 -12.57
C ARG A 182 0.38 5.92 -13.61
N TYR A 183 0.58 4.66 -13.25
CA TYR A 183 0.24 3.51 -14.09
C TYR A 183 -0.34 2.38 -13.24
N HIS A 184 -1.12 1.49 -13.87
CA HIS A 184 -1.84 0.45 -13.14
C HIS A 184 -0.93 -0.70 -12.64
N GLY A 185 0.04 -1.12 -13.43
CA GLY A 185 0.94 -2.23 -13.06
C GLY A 185 0.36 -3.65 -13.21
N GLY A 186 -0.95 -3.80 -13.41
CA GLY A 186 -1.61 -5.06 -13.72
C GLY A 186 -1.34 -6.15 -12.68
N MET A 187 -1.02 -7.36 -13.17
CA MET A 187 -0.75 -8.55 -12.34
C MET A 187 0.41 -8.37 -11.33
N LYS A 188 1.29 -7.37 -11.52
CA LYS A 188 2.36 -7.12 -10.56
C LYS A 188 1.83 -6.66 -9.21
N GLN A 189 0.72 -5.91 -9.16
CA GLN A 189 0.08 -5.57 -7.90
C GLN A 189 -0.38 -6.83 -7.15
N GLN A 190 -0.97 -7.82 -7.87
CA GLN A 190 -1.37 -9.11 -7.29
C GLN A 190 -0.17 -9.89 -6.76
N LEU A 191 0.94 -9.91 -7.53
CA LEU A 191 2.20 -10.54 -7.11
C LEU A 191 2.73 -9.92 -5.82
N TRP A 192 2.71 -8.59 -5.70
CA TRP A 192 3.14 -7.90 -4.48
C TRP A 192 2.23 -8.20 -3.30
N ALA A 193 0.91 -8.10 -3.47
CA ALA A 193 -0.05 -8.43 -2.42
C ALA A 193 0.16 -9.84 -1.88
N TYR A 194 0.29 -10.83 -2.78
CA TYR A 194 0.49 -12.22 -2.41
C TYR A 194 1.85 -12.48 -1.76
N SER A 195 2.94 -12.02 -2.36
CA SER A 195 4.28 -12.31 -1.85
C SER A 195 4.62 -11.59 -0.56
N CYS A 196 4.05 -10.41 -0.32
CA CYS A 196 4.18 -9.67 0.94
C CYS A 196 3.12 -10.06 1.97
N GLN A 197 2.10 -10.84 1.57
CA GLN A 197 0.93 -11.19 2.37
C GLN A 197 0.23 -9.97 2.96
N SER A 198 0.14 -8.91 2.18
CA SER A 198 -0.38 -7.60 2.56
C SER A 198 -1.63 -7.25 1.76
N HIS A 199 -2.59 -6.56 2.37
CA HIS A 199 -3.57 -5.84 1.57
C HIS A 199 -2.85 -4.77 0.75
N LEU A 200 -3.22 -4.61 -0.52
CA LEU A 200 -2.64 -3.58 -1.39
C LEU A 200 -3.70 -2.55 -1.74
N ILE A 201 -3.37 -1.27 -1.52
CA ILE A 201 -4.21 -0.13 -1.86
C ILE A 201 -3.52 0.66 -2.97
N GLY A 202 -3.99 0.45 -4.21
CA GLY A 202 -3.48 1.15 -5.39
C GLY A 202 -4.29 2.42 -5.66
N ALA A 203 -3.66 3.58 -5.50
CA ALA A 203 -4.20 4.87 -5.89
C ALA A 203 -3.50 5.34 -7.17
N THR A 204 -4.25 5.46 -8.26
CA THR A 204 -3.69 5.76 -9.58
C THR A 204 -4.18 7.10 -10.13
N GLY A 205 -3.25 7.87 -10.70
CA GLY A 205 -3.57 9.10 -11.42
C GLY A 205 -3.71 8.84 -12.93
N GLY A 206 -4.75 9.44 -13.54
CA GLY A 206 -5.00 9.38 -14.96
C GLY A 206 -6.37 8.79 -15.33
N PRO A 207 -6.96 9.19 -16.46
CA PRO A 207 -8.39 8.96 -16.76
C PRO A 207 -8.76 7.50 -17.09
N THR A 208 -7.79 6.64 -17.38
CA THR A 208 -8.04 5.26 -17.84
C THR A 208 -7.40 4.21 -16.95
N ARG A 209 -7.05 4.57 -15.73
CA ARG A 209 -6.29 3.70 -14.84
C ARG A 209 -7.04 3.52 -13.53
N PRO A 210 -7.67 2.37 -13.34
CA PRO A 210 -8.40 2.11 -12.12
C PRO A 210 -7.44 2.04 -10.93
N GLY A 211 -7.89 2.58 -9.81
CA GLY A 211 -7.35 2.21 -8.51
C GLY A 211 -7.94 0.90 -8.06
N VAL A 212 -7.21 0.16 -7.27
CA VAL A 212 -7.63 -1.14 -6.80
C VAL A 212 -7.37 -1.31 -5.31
N ILE A 213 -8.21 -2.08 -4.66
CA ILE A 213 -7.98 -2.58 -3.31
C ILE A 213 -7.94 -4.10 -3.41
N MET A 214 -6.86 -4.70 -2.92
CA MET A 214 -6.62 -6.14 -3.01
C MET A 214 -6.45 -6.78 -1.62
N ALA A 215 -6.89 -8.02 -1.52
CA ALA A 215 -6.61 -8.89 -0.39
C ALA A 215 -5.17 -9.44 -0.45
N PRO A 216 -4.63 -9.95 0.67
CA PRO A 216 -3.29 -10.54 0.71
C PRO A 216 -3.08 -11.73 -0.24
N ASN A 217 -4.14 -12.41 -0.68
CA ASN A 217 -4.07 -13.48 -1.69
C ASN A 217 -4.06 -12.96 -3.14
N GLY A 218 -4.03 -11.64 -3.35
CA GLY A 218 -4.05 -11.03 -4.67
C GLY A 218 -5.45 -10.87 -5.30
N ARG A 219 -6.51 -11.26 -4.59
CA ARG A 219 -7.89 -11.03 -5.04
C ARG A 219 -8.21 -9.53 -5.04
N VAL A 220 -8.77 -9.03 -6.14
CA VAL A 220 -9.34 -7.68 -6.21
C VAL A 220 -10.61 -7.65 -5.38
N LEU A 221 -10.65 -6.79 -4.36
CA LEU A 221 -11.81 -6.56 -3.49
C LEU A 221 -12.69 -5.43 -4.00
N ALA A 222 -12.07 -4.38 -4.54
CA ALA A 222 -12.76 -3.24 -5.15
C ALA A 222 -11.86 -2.58 -6.20
N GLU A 223 -12.49 -1.97 -7.19
CA GLU A 223 -11.83 -1.29 -8.30
C GLU A 223 -12.62 -0.03 -8.68
N THR A 224 -11.93 1.07 -9.05
CA THR A 224 -12.60 2.26 -9.59
C THR A 224 -13.12 2.00 -10.99
N THR A 225 -14.15 2.75 -11.34
CA THR A 225 -14.77 2.70 -12.67
C THR A 225 -14.69 4.06 -13.34
N GLU A 226 -15.23 4.18 -14.54
CA GLU A 226 -15.38 5.49 -15.22
C GLU A 226 -16.24 6.49 -14.41
N TYR A 227 -17.14 5.99 -13.56
CA TYR A 227 -18.07 6.79 -12.75
C TYR A 227 -17.62 6.99 -11.31
N THR A 228 -16.75 6.13 -10.79
CA THR A 228 -16.30 6.14 -9.39
C THR A 228 -14.79 6.31 -9.34
N GLN A 229 -14.34 7.48 -8.89
CA GLN A 229 -12.91 7.83 -8.85
C GLN A 229 -12.28 7.70 -7.46
N SER A 230 -13.07 7.35 -6.46
CA SER A 230 -12.60 7.05 -5.11
C SER A 230 -13.23 5.75 -4.62
N LEU A 231 -12.42 4.89 -4.01
CA LEU A 231 -12.86 3.63 -3.41
C LEU A 231 -12.76 3.73 -1.91
N VAL A 232 -13.87 3.50 -1.22
CA VAL A 232 -13.85 3.31 0.22
C VAL A 232 -14.17 1.85 0.52
N TYR A 233 -13.32 1.19 1.30
CA TYR A 233 -13.47 -0.22 1.63
C TYR A 233 -13.07 -0.51 3.06
N ASN A 234 -13.83 -1.35 3.75
CA ASN A 234 -13.54 -1.76 5.13
C ASN A 234 -12.77 -3.08 5.12
N LEU A 235 -11.45 -3.02 5.32
CA LEU A 235 -10.56 -4.18 5.32
C LEU A 235 -10.60 -4.89 6.65
N ASN A 236 -10.76 -6.21 6.63
CA ASN A 236 -10.49 -7.06 7.79
C ASN A 236 -9.00 -7.43 7.81
N LEU A 237 -8.24 -6.90 8.77
CA LEU A 237 -6.81 -7.12 8.92
C LEU A 237 -6.49 -8.39 9.74
N ASP A 238 -7.48 -9.00 10.36
CA ASP A 238 -7.31 -10.23 11.13
C ASP A 238 -7.43 -11.45 10.21
N CYS A 239 -6.42 -11.64 9.38
CA CYS A 239 -6.34 -12.71 8.39
C CYS A 239 -4.90 -13.24 8.27
N ARG A 240 -4.78 -14.52 7.87
CA ARG A 240 -3.48 -15.17 7.66
C ARG A 240 -3.53 -16.15 6.49
N HIS A 241 -2.44 -16.24 5.76
CA HIS A 241 -2.23 -17.31 4.80
C HIS A 241 -1.88 -18.61 5.50
N VAL A 242 -2.55 -19.67 5.06
CA VAL A 242 -2.35 -21.02 5.50
C VAL A 242 -2.12 -21.89 4.28
N HIS A 243 -1.13 -22.77 4.35
CA HIS A 243 -0.94 -23.72 3.28
C HIS A 243 -1.89 -24.93 3.42
N LEU A 244 -2.22 -25.59 2.31
CA LEU A 244 -3.27 -26.62 2.33
C LEU A 244 -2.78 -28.01 2.75
N ASP A 245 -1.49 -28.35 2.51
CA ASP A 245 -0.97 -29.67 2.86
C ASP A 245 -1.08 -29.89 4.38
N PHE A 246 -1.64 -31.06 4.76
CA PHE A 246 -1.85 -31.47 6.14
C PHE A 246 -2.86 -30.63 6.95
N ASN A 247 -3.52 -29.64 6.35
CA ASN A 247 -4.44 -28.74 7.04
C ASN A 247 -5.91 -28.91 6.65
N PHE A 248 -6.26 -29.72 5.63
CA PHE A 248 -7.65 -29.87 5.16
C PHE A 248 -8.63 -30.25 6.28
N GLU A 249 -8.37 -31.33 7.01
CA GLU A 249 -9.25 -31.80 8.08
C GLU A 249 -9.36 -30.79 9.23
N LYS A 250 -8.26 -30.07 9.51
CA LYS A 250 -8.21 -29.02 10.54
C LYS A 250 -9.04 -27.81 10.16
N LEU A 251 -8.95 -27.35 8.89
CA LEU A 251 -9.76 -26.28 8.33
C LEU A 251 -11.24 -26.65 8.34
N GLU A 252 -11.59 -27.90 7.94
CA GLU A 252 -12.96 -28.38 8.05
C GLU A 252 -13.47 -28.40 9.49
N ALA A 253 -12.65 -28.86 10.45
CA ALA A 253 -12.99 -28.84 11.87
C ALA A 253 -13.23 -27.42 12.37
N MET A 254 -12.38 -26.46 11.98
CA MET A 254 -12.56 -25.04 12.30
C MET A 254 -13.86 -24.51 11.72
N LYS A 255 -14.18 -24.83 10.45
CA LYS A 255 -15.42 -24.40 9.80
C LYS A 255 -16.66 -25.00 10.45
N ARG A 256 -16.60 -26.27 10.85
CA ARG A 256 -17.71 -26.92 11.59
C ARG A 256 -17.95 -26.26 12.96
N LYS A 257 -16.89 -25.82 13.65
CA LYS A 257 -17.01 -25.18 14.97
C LYS A 257 -17.49 -23.74 14.91
N TYR A 258 -16.95 -22.95 14.00
CA TYR A 258 -17.14 -21.50 13.97
C TYR A 258 -18.06 -20.98 12.86
N GLY A 259 -18.44 -21.84 11.91
CA GLY A 259 -19.42 -21.51 10.86
C GLY A 259 -19.01 -20.29 10.03
N SER A 260 -19.92 -19.29 9.95
CA SER A 260 -19.68 -18.04 9.21
C SER A 260 -18.75 -17.06 9.90
N ALA A 261 -18.37 -17.29 11.17
CA ALA A 261 -17.42 -16.45 11.87
C ALA A 261 -15.97 -16.65 11.42
N VAL A 262 -15.71 -17.65 10.55
CA VAL A 262 -14.45 -17.81 9.82
C VAL A 262 -14.72 -17.94 8.33
N GLU A 263 -13.91 -17.28 7.53
CA GLU A 263 -13.95 -17.37 6.06
C GLU A 263 -12.64 -17.94 5.54
N PHE A 264 -12.75 -18.84 4.57
CA PHE A 264 -11.60 -19.36 3.81
C PHE A 264 -11.71 -18.83 2.38
N ASP A 265 -10.85 -17.84 2.07
CA ASP A 265 -10.81 -17.24 0.75
C ASP A 265 -9.76 -17.96 -0.11
N ASP A 266 -10.22 -18.97 -0.82
CA ASP A 266 -9.43 -19.73 -1.79
C ASP A 266 -9.69 -19.18 -3.19
N ILE A 267 -8.66 -18.57 -3.80
CA ILE A 267 -8.75 -18.12 -5.20
C ILE A 267 -8.45 -19.26 -6.19
N GLY A 268 -8.17 -20.45 -5.66
CA GLY A 268 -7.90 -21.67 -6.41
C GLY A 268 -6.47 -21.81 -6.89
N HIS A 269 -5.98 -23.03 -6.85
CA HIS A 269 -4.68 -23.45 -7.41
C HIS A 269 -3.39 -22.83 -6.83
N LEU A 270 -3.46 -22.09 -5.71
CA LEU A 270 -2.26 -21.54 -5.06
C LEU A 270 -1.59 -22.50 -4.07
N GLY A 271 -2.26 -23.59 -3.68
CA GLY A 271 -1.82 -24.46 -2.60
C GLY A 271 -1.90 -23.81 -1.21
N SER A 272 -2.48 -22.62 -1.12
CA SER A 272 -2.70 -21.86 0.11
C SER A 272 -4.08 -21.21 0.11
N VAL A 273 -4.58 -20.91 1.30
CA VAL A 273 -5.87 -20.23 1.51
C VAL A 273 -5.69 -19.08 2.50
N LEU A 274 -6.41 -17.98 2.28
CA LEU A 274 -6.48 -16.87 3.23
C LEU A 274 -7.61 -17.14 4.22
N VAL A 275 -7.25 -17.32 5.49
CA VAL A 275 -8.20 -17.47 6.60
C VAL A 275 -8.48 -16.09 7.17
N ARG A 276 -9.77 -15.66 7.17
CA ARG A 276 -10.23 -14.43 7.83
C ARG A 276 -11.05 -14.76 9.06
N ASN A 277 -10.78 -14.03 10.14
CA ASN A 277 -11.51 -14.14 11.39
C ASN A 277 -12.51 -12.99 11.54
N TYR A 278 -13.75 -13.32 11.94
CA TYR A 278 -14.82 -12.35 12.25
C TYR A 278 -15.25 -12.41 13.72
N LEU A 279 -14.60 -13.25 14.55
CA LEU A 279 -14.88 -13.32 15.99
C LEU A 279 -14.33 -12.09 16.70
N GLU A 280 -15.08 -11.59 17.68
CA GLU A 280 -14.65 -10.47 18.52
C GLU A 280 -13.75 -10.92 19.69
N GLU A 281 -13.90 -12.16 20.15
CA GLU A 281 -13.23 -12.69 21.34
C GLU A 281 -11.88 -13.39 21.04
N LYS A 282 -11.61 -13.73 19.78
CA LYS A 282 -10.39 -14.42 19.36
C LYS A 282 -9.76 -13.74 18.14
N THR A 283 -8.45 -13.87 18.03
CA THR A 283 -7.70 -13.51 16.83
C THR A 283 -7.58 -14.71 15.88
N VAL A 284 -7.26 -14.45 14.60
CA VAL A 284 -6.96 -15.51 13.64
C VAL A 284 -5.81 -16.38 14.11
N ASP A 285 -4.80 -15.79 14.77
CA ASP A 285 -3.63 -16.53 15.27
C ASP A 285 -3.98 -17.48 16.42
N GLU A 286 -4.91 -17.09 17.31
CA GLU A 286 -5.45 -17.97 18.34
C GLU A 286 -6.30 -19.10 17.73
N LEU A 287 -7.05 -18.82 16.66
CA LEU A 287 -7.80 -19.86 15.94
C LEU A 287 -6.85 -20.86 15.26
N LEU A 288 -5.81 -20.39 14.58
CA LEU A 288 -4.83 -21.27 13.94
C LEU A 288 -4.12 -22.15 14.99
N SER A 289 -3.79 -21.56 16.14
CA SER A 289 -3.18 -22.31 17.26
C SER A 289 -4.12 -23.37 17.84
N GLU A 290 -5.40 -23.05 18.03
CA GLU A 290 -6.41 -23.98 18.56
C GLU A 290 -6.55 -25.25 17.71
N PHE A 291 -6.41 -25.11 16.38
CA PHE A 291 -6.53 -26.22 15.44
C PHE A 291 -5.17 -26.77 14.99
N GLU A 292 -4.07 -26.29 15.57
CA GLU A 292 -2.71 -26.68 15.19
C GLU A 292 -2.45 -26.50 13.69
N ILE A 293 -2.95 -25.40 13.12
CA ILE A 293 -2.79 -25.08 11.70
C ILE A 293 -1.50 -24.26 11.52
N GLU A 294 -0.58 -24.78 10.70
CA GLU A 294 0.67 -24.11 10.36
C GLU A 294 0.42 -23.00 9.33
N ARG A 295 0.99 -21.81 9.54
CA ARG A 295 0.93 -20.69 8.57
C ARG A 295 1.79 -21.01 7.34
N LEU A 296 1.46 -20.40 6.22
CA LEU A 296 2.22 -20.55 4.97
C LEU A 296 3.71 -20.21 5.14
N ASP A 297 4.01 -19.11 5.82
CA ASP A 297 5.40 -18.68 6.05
C ASP A 297 6.22 -19.66 6.89
N ASP A 298 5.61 -20.20 7.96
CA ASP A 298 6.25 -21.15 8.86
C ASP A 298 6.54 -22.45 8.11
N TYR A 299 5.58 -22.90 7.30
CA TYR A 299 5.75 -24.07 6.43
C TYR A 299 6.90 -23.91 5.43
N LEU A 300 6.92 -22.78 4.69
CA LEU A 300 7.96 -22.52 3.70
C LEU A 300 9.35 -22.37 4.36
N SER A 301 9.43 -21.65 5.48
CA SER A 301 10.68 -21.47 6.24
C SER A 301 11.21 -22.79 6.78
N ARG A 302 10.32 -23.65 7.28
CA ARG A 302 10.67 -25.01 7.75
C ARG A 302 11.19 -25.88 6.60
N ALA A 303 10.52 -25.84 5.45
CA ALA A 303 10.94 -26.59 4.27
C ALA A 303 12.32 -26.15 3.76
N GLU A 304 12.58 -24.83 3.73
CA GLU A 304 13.89 -24.29 3.35
C GLU A 304 14.98 -24.70 4.35
N ALA A 305 14.72 -24.60 5.65
CA ALA A 305 15.67 -25.00 6.69
C ALA A 305 16.02 -26.50 6.58
N TYR A 306 15.02 -27.34 6.33
CA TYR A 306 15.22 -28.79 6.15
C TYR A 306 16.12 -29.05 4.93
N ARG A 307 15.81 -28.46 3.78
CA ARG A 307 16.65 -28.56 2.56
C ARG A 307 18.09 -28.12 2.83
N ASN A 308 18.29 -26.98 3.47
CA ASN A 308 19.61 -26.42 3.71
C ASN A 308 20.45 -27.30 4.65
N ASN A 309 19.83 -27.93 5.66
CA ASN A 309 20.48 -28.89 6.53
C ASN A 309 20.87 -30.15 5.78
N PHE A 310 20.00 -30.68 4.92
CA PHE A 310 20.30 -31.83 4.08
C PHE A 310 21.52 -31.61 3.20
N LEU A 311 21.59 -30.44 2.52
CA LEU A 311 22.73 -30.08 1.66
C LEU A 311 24.05 -29.92 2.44
N LYS A 312 24.02 -29.43 3.68
CA LYS A 312 25.22 -29.35 4.54
C LYS A 312 25.75 -30.74 4.91
N ILE A 313 24.88 -31.70 5.21
CA ILE A 313 25.26 -33.09 5.52
C ILE A 313 25.87 -33.72 4.28
N THR A 314 25.21 -33.66 3.13
CA THR A 314 25.66 -34.29 1.90
C THR A 314 27.03 -33.74 1.41
N ASN A 315 27.27 -32.41 1.59
CA ASN A 315 28.55 -31.80 1.23
C ASN A 315 29.68 -32.22 2.20
N LYS A 316 29.39 -32.45 3.46
CA LYS A 316 30.40 -33.02 4.42
C LYS A 316 30.78 -34.44 4.08
N GLU A 317 29.82 -35.28 3.67
CA GLU A 317 30.08 -36.67 3.25
C GLU A 317 30.91 -36.78 1.97
N LYS A 318 30.81 -35.80 1.07
CA LYS A 318 31.61 -35.70 -0.16
C LYS A 318 33.03 -35.16 0.05
N SER A 319 33.32 -34.61 1.22
CA SER A 319 34.61 -34.01 1.57
C SER A 319 35.47 -34.94 2.46
N LEU A 320 34.95 -36.12 2.80
CA LEU A 320 35.62 -37.25 3.48
C LEU A 320 35.92 -38.37 2.47
#